data_f0e4f0849edf3d5b76d93995650ef954
#
_entry.id   f0e4f0849edf3d5b76d93995650ef954
#
_cell.length_a   1.000
_cell.length_b   1.000
_cell.length_c   1.000
_cell.angle_alpha   90.00
_cell.angle_beta   90.00
_cell.angle_gamma   90.00
#
_symmetry.space_group_name_H-M   'P 1'
#
loop_
_entity.id
_entity.type
_entity.pdbx_description
1 polymer ?
#
loop_
_entity_poly.entity_id
_entity_poly.type
_entity_poly.pdbx_seq_one_letter_code
_entity_poly.pdbx_strand_id
1 'polypeptide(L)'
;MTVQVHNIEQRTDEWHAWRKEHGTASNAPCIMKAAAFAPYTWRQLIEVMTGVREIWVTSAMRRGSESEEKIQELYEATTGEGGYPMCLSNGFLGASLDWGYMPDPFGDIERAAEFKTPNKGSESPLWKAETVDDVPMHIRFQIQHQYLVSEAQQIDLVVYAHDLDKIKIIPIPSDRDCQGALREQWDEFWHYYLTGTLPPAQPRDIREIKDQELNRLLLEYRKVCDQMSDLKSNQESLKEDIFKYADESSVSCNGIVVERVVRKGNVDWKELCEDQQLHDSLIEKFRKPSTVYHKIRNF
;
A
#
# COMPACT_ATOMS: atom_id res chain seq x y z
N MET A 1 -18.70 -5.16 1.19
CA MET A 1 -18.06 -6.25 1.96
C MET A 1 -18.65 -6.18 3.34
N THR A 2 -18.73 -7.28 4.07
CA THR A 2 -19.41 -7.32 5.37
C THR A 2 -18.35 -7.43 6.47
N VAL A 3 -18.49 -6.66 7.52
CA VAL A 3 -17.63 -6.73 8.72
C VAL A 3 -17.79 -8.13 9.35
N GLN A 4 -16.66 -8.75 9.65
CA GLN A 4 -16.62 -10.06 10.33
C GLN A 4 -15.95 -9.87 11.69
N VAL A 5 -16.59 -10.38 12.74
CA VAL A 5 -16.05 -10.44 14.09
C VAL A 5 -15.40 -11.79 14.29
N HIS A 6 -14.13 -11.79 14.72
CA HIS A 6 -13.36 -12.99 14.98
C HIS A 6 -13.24 -13.22 16.47
N ASN A 7 -13.56 -14.43 16.93
CA ASN A 7 -13.37 -14.82 18.33
C ASN A 7 -11.90 -15.24 18.56
N ILE A 8 -11.00 -14.27 18.49
CA ILE A 8 -9.56 -14.47 18.65
C ILE A 8 -9.08 -13.59 19.82
N GLU A 9 -8.45 -14.22 20.77
CA GLU A 9 -7.82 -13.50 21.88
C GLU A 9 -6.54 -12.80 21.39
N GLN A 10 -6.44 -11.49 21.66
CA GLN A 10 -5.29 -10.69 21.22
C GLN A 10 -3.99 -11.16 21.90
N ARG A 11 -2.88 -11.07 21.16
CA ARG A 11 -1.50 -11.46 21.57
C ARG A 11 -1.25 -12.97 21.67
N THR A 12 -2.19 -13.81 21.27
CA THR A 12 -1.99 -15.25 21.10
C THR A 12 -1.30 -15.55 19.76
N ASP A 13 -0.79 -16.78 19.59
CA ASP A 13 -0.22 -17.21 18.31
C ASP A 13 -1.26 -17.17 17.19
N GLU A 14 -2.52 -17.47 17.49
CA GLU A 14 -3.64 -17.38 16.55
C GLU A 14 -3.85 -15.94 16.07
N TRP A 15 -3.83 -14.96 16.98
CA TRP A 15 -3.91 -13.56 16.65
C TRP A 15 -2.72 -13.10 15.80
N HIS A 16 -1.50 -13.56 16.10
CA HIS A 16 -0.32 -13.27 15.29
C HIS A 16 -0.42 -13.86 13.88
N ALA A 17 -0.96 -15.07 13.74
CA ALA A 17 -1.22 -15.69 12.44
C ALA A 17 -2.28 -14.90 11.65
N TRP A 18 -3.41 -14.59 12.28
CA TRP A 18 -4.47 -13.79 11.67
C TRP A 18 -3.98 -12.43 11.19
N ARG A 19 -3.13 -11.74 11.96
CA ARG A 19 -2.54 -10.46 11.56
C ARG A 19 -1.63 -10.53 10.34
N LYS A 20 -1.01 -11.67 10.06
CA LYS A 20 -0.18 -11.86 8.86
C LYS A 20 -1.01 -11.98 7.58
N GLU A 21 -2.24 -12.43 7.71
CA GLU A 21 -3.19 -12.61 6.61
C GLU A 21 -4.00 -11.34 6.30
N HIS A 22 -3.88 -10.31 7.14
CA HIS A 22 -4.68 -9.09 7.02
C HIS A 22 -3.81 -7.83 7.02
N GLY A 23 -4.26 -6.84 6.26
CA GLY A 23 -3.77 -5.47 6.35
C GLY A 23 -4.29 -4.80 7.62
N THR A 24 -3.46 -4.70 8.68
CA THR A 24 -3.93 -4.28 9.99
C THR A 24 -3.83 -2.78 10.23
N ALA A 25 -4.69 -2.24 11.08
CA ALA A 25 -4.76 -0.82 11.41
C ALA A 25 -3.42 -0.24 11.90
N SER A 26 -2.65 -0.99 12.70
CA SER A 26 -1.33 -0.57 13.15
C SER A 26 -0.29 -0.39 12.02
N ASN A 27 -0.53 -0.97 10.86
CA ASN A 27 0.29 -0.84 9.66
C ASN A 27 -0.17 0.29 8.72
N ALA A 28 -1.31 0.94 9.01
CA ALA A 28 -1.81 2.06 8.21
C ALA A 28 -0.78 3.18 8.00
N PRO A 29 0.06 3.57 9.00
CA PRO A 29 1.14 4.53 8.78
C PRO A 29 2.18 4.09 7.73
N CYS A 30 2.46 2.78 7.65
CA CYS A 30 3.37 2.22 6.64
C CYS A 30 2.76 2.32 5.25
N ILE A 31 1.48 2.00 5.14
CA ILE A 31 0.73 2.02 3.90
C ILE A 31 0.62 3.45 3.36
N MET A 32 0.32 4.41 4.19
CA MET A 32 0.27 5.84 3.84
C MET A 32 1.65 6.49 3.67
N LYS A 33 2.72 5.70 3.74
CA LYS A 33 4.11 6.18 3.56
C LYS A 33 4.46 7.35 4.49
N ALA A 34 3.88 7.35 5.70
CA ALA A 34 4.13 8.36 6.74
C ALA A 34 5.55 8.20 7.33
N ALA A 35 6.55 8.52 6.54
CA ALA A 35 7.96 8.14 6.72
C ALA A 35 8.54 8.40 8.12
N ALA A 36 8.11 9.48 8.79
CA ALA A 36 8.61 9.82 10.13
C ALA A 36 8.13 8.87 11.23
N PHE A 37 7.00 8.18 11.03
CA PHE A 37 6.32 7.39 12.06
C PHE A 37 5.97 5.97 11.61
N ALA A 38 6.17 5.65 10.31
CA ALA A 38 5.97 4.31 9.80
C ALA A 38 7.10 3.41 10.29
N PRO A 39 6.82 2.32 11.04
CA PRO A 39 7.88 1.41 11.49
C PRO A 39 8.58 0.70 10.34
N TYR A 40 7.87 0.49 9.23
CA TYR A 40 8.34 -0.25 8.06
C TYR A 40 8.11 0.50 6.76
N THR A 41 8.98 0.25 5.76
CA THR A 41 8.66 0.51 4.35
C THR A 41 7.71 -0.58 3.84
N TRP A 42 7.15 -0.43 2.64
CA TRP A 42 6.33 -1.48 2.05
C TRP A 42 7.09 -2.80 1.85
N ARG A 43 8.36 -2.75 1.44
CA ARG A 43 9.22 -3.95 1.32
C ARG A 43 9.40 -4.63 2.65
N GLN A 44 9.75 -3.87 3.68
CA GLN A 44 9.92 -4.37 5.03
C GLN A 44 8.62 -4.90 5.63
N LEU A 45 7.47 -4.30 5.30
CA LEU A 45 6.18 -4.80 5.76
C LEU A 45 5.84 -6.14 5.11
N ILE A 46 6.15 -6.34 3.82
CA ILE A 46 6.03 -7.65 3.16
C ILE A 46 6.91 -8.69 3.89
N GLU A 47 8.16 -8.35 4.23
CA GLU A 47 9.05 -9.25 4.99
C GLU A 47 8.46 -9.63 6.36
N VAL A 48 7.79 -8.68 7.04
CA VAL A 48 7.10 -8.95 8.32
C VAL A 48 5.91 -9.89 8.11
N MET A 49 5.06 -9.62 7.12
CA MET A 49 3.85 -10.43 6.85
C MET A 49 4.21 -11.84 6.38
N THR A 50 5.30 -12.00 5.62
CA THR A 50 5.80 -13.31 5.17
C THR A 50 6.64 -14.04 6.22
N GLY A 51 6.92 -13.41 7.37
CA GLY A 51 7.73 -14.00 8.44
C GLY A 51 9.24 -13.98 8.20
N VAL A 52 9.70 -13.32 7.13
CA VAL A 52 11.15 -13.13 6.84
C VAL A 52 11.80 -12.17 7.84
N ARG A 53 11.03 -11.18 8.31
CA ARG A 53 11.48 -10.21 9.32
C ARG A 53 10.73 -10.43 10.62
N GLU A 54 11.47 -10.56 11.72
CA GLU A 54 10.91 -10.62 13.06
C GLU A 54 10.48 -9.23 13.57
N ILE A 55 9.39 -9.22 14.33
CA ILE A 55 8.92 -8.02 15.04
C ILE A 55 9.53 -8.02 16.43
N TRP A 56 10.34 -7.01 16.75
CA TRP A 56 10.86 -6.82 18.09
C TRP A 56 9.87 -6.06 18.97
N VAL A 57 9.46 -6.69 20.07
CA VAL A 57 8.60 -6.05 21.06
C VAL A 57 9.39 -4.98 21.79
N THR A 58 9.01 -3.72 21.58
CA THR A 58 9.65 -2.57 22.22
C THR A 58 9.16 -2.39 23.66
N SER A 59 9.93 -1.64 24.47
CA SER A 59 9.49 -1.30 25.83
C SER A 59 8.20 -0.46 25.84
N ALA A 60 7.96 0.32 24.80
CA ALA A 60 6.71 1.08 24.62
C ALA A 60 5.52 0.17 24.38
N MET A 61 5.66 -0.84 23.50
CA MET A 61 4.61 -1.84 23.24
C MET A 61 4.27 -2.63 24.53
N ARG A 62 5.28 -3.03 25.30
CA ARG A 62 5.08 -3.74 26.56
C ARG A 62 4.29 -2.90 27.57
N ARG A 63 4.70 -1.64 27.80
CA ARG A 63 3.95 -0.74 28.70
C ARG A 63 2.52 -0.50 28.22
N GLY A 64 2.30 -0.33 26.91
CA GLY A 64 0.96 -0.22 26.34
C GLY A 64 0.10 -1.39 26.78
N SER A 65 0.60 -2.61 26.56
CA SER A 65 -0.11 -3.85 26.90
C SER A 65 -0.37 -4.00 28.41
N GLU A 66 0.59 -3.62 29.25
CA GLU A 66 0.45 -3.67 30.71
C GLU A 66 -0.57 -2.65 31.27
N SER A 67 -0.86 -1.60 30.49
CA SER A 67 -1.78 -0.53 30.92
C SER A 67 -3.21 -0.71 30.39
N GLU A 68 -3.46 -1.62 29.45
CA GLU A 68 -4.76 -1.71 28.76
C GLU A 68 -5.93 -1.99 29.69
N GLU A 69 -5.78 -2.95 30.62
CA GLU A 69 -6.83 -3.27 31.60
C GLU A 69 -7.20 -2.03 32.45
N LYS A 70 -6.18 -1.30 32.89
CA LYS A 70 -6.38 -0.08 33.67
C LYS A 70 -7.04 1.03 32.88
N ILE A 71 -6.66 1.18 31.62
CA ILE A 71 -7.28 2.17 30.72
C ILE A 71 -8.73 1.82 30.48
N GLN A 72 -9.04 0.54 30.26
CA GLN A 72 -10.40 0.06 30.07
C GLN A 72 -11.27 0.38 31.29
N GLU A 73 -10.82 0.06 32.51
CA GLU A 73 -11.55 0.38 33.76
C GLU A 73 -11.90 1.88 33.85
N LEU A 74 -10.89 2.74 33.60
CA LEU A 74 -11.07 4.19 33.67
C LEU A 74 -12.00 4.72 32.57
N TYR A 75 -11.91 4.13 31.37
CA TYR A 75 -12.74 4.51 30.23
C TYR A 75 -14.20 4.13 30.46
N GLU A 76 -14.46 2.88 30.91
CA GLU A 76 -15.80 2.39 31.23
C GLU A 76 -16.43 3.14 32.40
N ALA A 77 -15.64 3.48 33.43
CA ALA A 77 -16.11 4.34 34.51
C ALA A 77 -16.48 5.75 34.05
N THR A 78 -15.86 6.25 32.99
CA THR A 78 -16.11 7.59 32.44
C THR A 78 -17.29 7.59 31.48
N THR A 79 -17.43 6.58 30.63
CA THR A 79 -18.49 6.51 29.61
C THR A 79 -19.77 5.87 30.12
N GLY A 80 -19.68 5.02 31.13
CA GLY A 80 -20.80 4.20 31.64
C GLY A 80 -21.14 3.01 30.74
N GLU A 81 -20.33 2.70 29.74
CA GLU A 81 -20.51 1.61 28.78
C GLU A 81 -19.47 0.52 29.05
N GLY A 82 -19.88 -0.74 28.96
CA GLY A 82 -18.98 -1.90 29.07
C GLY A 82 -18.71 -2.52 27.73
N GLY A 83 -17.44 -2.63 27.36
CA GLY A 83 -17.00 -3.20 26.09
C GLY A 83 -15.90 -4.22 26.27
N TYR A 84 -15.35 -4.69 25.14
CA TYR A 84 -14.30 -5.70 25.15
C TYR A 84 -13.38 -5.56 23.93
N PRO A 85 -12.14 -6.10 23.98
CA PRO A 85 -11.25 -6.12 22.84
C PRO A 85 -11.85 -6.92 21.68
N MET A 86 -11.75 -6.41 20.44
CA MET A 86 -12.32 -7.06 19.27
C MET A 86 -11.27 -7.25 18.17
N CYS A 87 -11.36 -8.37 17.46
CA CYS A 87 -10.65 -8.61 16.21
C CYS A 87 -11.67 -8.64 15.06
N LEU A 88 -11.49 -7.77 14.08
CA LEU A 88 -12.44 -7.54 12.99
C LEU A 88 -11.75 -7.62 11.65
N SER A 89 -12.47 -8.09 10.61
CA SER A 89 -12.02 -7.95 9.24
C SER A 89 -13.12 -7.47 8.30
N ASN A 90 -12.71 -6.81 7.22
CA ASN A 90 -13.56 -6.40 6.11
C ASN A 90 -12.79 -6.67 4.80
N GLY A 91 -12.99 -7.87 4.26
CA GLY A 91 -12.16 -8.41 3.19
C GLY A 91 -10.75 -8.73 3.71
N PHE A 92 -9.71 -8.23 3.03
CA PHE A 92 -8.32 -8.41 3.44
C PHE A 92 -7.82 -7.38 4.47
N LEU A 93 -8.66 -6.43 4.86
CA LEU A 93 -8.33 -5.46 5.91
C LEU A 93 -8.76 -5.99 7.27
N GLY A 94 -7.90 -5.80 8.27
CA GLY A 94 -8.14 -6.22 9.63
C GLY A 94 -7.93 -5.10 10.65
N ALA A 95 -8.65 -5.15 11.75
CA ALA A 95 -8.45 -4.28 12.89
C ALA A 95 -8.55 -5.06 14.19
N SER A 96 -7.59 -4.84 15.10
CA SER A 96 -7.75 -5.19 16.50
C SER A 96 -8.08 -3.90 17.24
N LEU A 97 -9.26 -3.85 17.81
CA LEU A 97 -9.70 -2.72 18.65
C LEU A 97 -9.31 -3.04 20.09
N ASP A 98 -8.74 -2.07 20.79
CA ASP A 98 -8.40 -2.24 22.21
C ASP A 98 -9.67 -2.34 23.05
N TRP A 99 -10.74 -1.68 22.60
CA TRP A 99 -12.05 -1.74 23.19
C TRP A 99 -13.13 -1.47 22.14
N GLY A 100 -14.25 -2.20 22.18
CA GLY A 100 -15.41 -2.00 21.33
C GLY A 100 -16.70 -2.28 22.07
N TYR A 101 -17.71 -1.45 21.84
CA TYR A 101 -19.05 -1.56 22.42
C TYR A 101 -20.06 -1.85 21.33
N MET A 102 -20.79 -2.92 21.53
CA MET A 102 -21.80 -3.43 20.63
C MET A 102 -23.00 -3.88 21.47
N PRO A 103 -24.03 -3.04 21.62
CA PRO A 103 -25.16 -3.33 22.52
C PRO A 103 -26.00 -4.51 22.06
N ASP A 104 -26.04 -4.76 20.75
CA ASP A 104 -26.63 -5.96 20.15
C ASP A 104 -25.48 -6.83 19.58
N PRO A 105 -25.33 -8.10 20.00
CA PRO A 105 -24.28 -9.00 19.51
C PRO A 105 -24.28 -9.22 17.98
N PHE A 106 -25.36 -8.88 17.30
CA PHE A 106 -25.49 -8.95 15.83
C PHE A 106 -25.65 -7.57 15.18
N GLY A 107 -25.51 -6.51 15.95
CA GLY A 107 -25.68 -5.14 15.51
C GLY A 107 -24.37 -4.47 15.08
N ASP A 108 -24.46 -3.16 14.91
CA ASP A 108 -23.31 -2.32 14.57
C ASP A 108 -22.46 -2.03 15.82
N ILE A 109 -21.19 -1.72 15.60
CA ILE A 109 -20.30 -1.21 16.64
C ILE A 109 -20.66 0.26 16.85
N GLU A 110 -21.28 0.58 17.98
CA GLU A 110 -21.66 1.96 18.28
C GLU A 110 -20.44 2.80 18.65
N ARG A 111 -19.53 2.23 19.49
CA ARG A 111 -18.33 2.91 19.92
C ARG A 111 -17.14 1.97 19.97
N ALA A 112 -15.98 2.51 19.60
CA ALA A 112 -14.70 1.83 19.78
C ALA A 112 -13.67 2.78 20.40
N ALA A 113 -12.56 2.24 20.90
CA ALA A 113 -11.47 3.04 21.42
C ALA A 113 -10.11 2.45 21.05
N GLU A 114 -9.17 3.34 20.78
CA GLU A 114 -7.74 3.06 20.63
C GLU A 114 -6.99 3.61 21.83
N PHE A 115 -6.27 2.75 22.53
CA PHE A 115 -5.56 3.11 23.78
C PHE A 115 -4.10 3.46 23.48
N LYS A 116 -3.62 4.55 24.07
CA LYS A 116 -2.23 4.99 23.93
C LYS A 116 -1.63 5.38 25.29
N THR A 117 -0.48 4.77 25.61
CA THR A 117 0.29 5.07 26.83
C THR A 117 1.63 5.68 26.42
N PRO A 118 1.72 7.02 26.29
CA PRO A 118 2.95 7.68 25.91
C PRO A 118 4.03 7.56 26.99
N ASN A 119 5.30 7.38 26.56
CA ASN A 119 6.44 7.19 27.46
C ASN A 119 6.66 8.32 28.48
N LYS A 120 6.28 9.55 28.10
CA LYS A 120 6.47 10.74 28.96
C LYS A 120 5.25 11.08 29.79
N GLY A 121 4.27 10.18 29.87
CA GLY A 121 3.03 10.40 30.63
C GLY A 121 2.40 11.75 30.30
N SER A 122 2.11 12.55 31.31
CA SER A 122 1.49 13.88 31.19
C SER A 122 2.37 14.92 30.48
N GLU A 123 3.67 14.69 30.37
CA GLU A 123 4.58 15.59 29.64
C GLU A 123 4.62 15.30 28.14
N SER A 124 3.92 14.28 27.65
CA SER A 124 3.91 13.95 26.24
C SER A 124 3.08 14.96 25.42
N PRO A 125 3.48 15.26 24.17
CA PRO A 125 2.64 16.05 23.26
C PRO A 125 1.25 15.43 23.05
N LEU A 126 1.16 14.11 23.05
CA LEU A 126 -0.12 13.40 22.86
C LEU A 126 -1.08 13.63 24.04
N TRP A 127 -0.57 13.66 25.28
CA TRP A 127 -1.39 14.02 26.44
C TRP A 127 -1.85 15.47 26.40
N LYS A 128 -1.00 16.36 25.87
CA LYS A 128 -1.30 17.80 25.76
C LYS A 128 -2.22 18.12 24.58
N ALA A 129 -2.47 17.16 23.68
CA ALA A 129 -3.40 17.33 22.56
C ALA A 129 -4.83 17.65 23.08
N GLU A 130 -5.46 18.65 22.53
CA GLU A 130 -6.82 19.06 22.90
C GLU A 130 -7.83 18.76 21.79
N THR A 131 -7.37 18.75 20.55
CA THR A 131 -8.18 18.54 19.37
C THR A 131 -7.61 17.43 18.50
N VAL A 132 -8.39 16.97 17.52
CA VAL A 132 -7.94 15.99 16.54
C VAL A 132 -6.72 16.47 15.73
N ASP A 133 -6.58 17.78 15.53
CA ASP A 133 -5.46 18.35 14.76
C ASP A 133 -4.13 18.27 15.50
N ASP A 134 -4.16 18.19 16.82
CA ASP A 134 -2.99 17.98 17.68
C ASP A 134 -2.55 16.51 17.70
N VAL A 135 -3.42 15.58 17.26
CA VAL A 135 -3.13 14.15 17.25
C VAL A 135 -2.18 13.82 16.09
N PRO A 136 -1.05 13.16 16.35
CA PRO A 136 -0.10 12.78 15.30
C PRO A 136 -0.75 11.99 14.16
N MET A 137 -0.39 12.33 12.93
CA MET A 137 -0.99 11.76 11.71
C MET A 137 -0.97 10.22 11.68
N HIS A 138 0.09 9.58 12.19
CA HIS A 138 0.17 8.12 12.23
C HIS A 138 -0.90 7.47 13.11
N ILE A 139 -1.31 8.12 14.20
CA ILE A 139 -2.41 7.66 15.05
C ILE A 139 -3.74 7.89 14.34
N ARG A 140 -3.90 9.04 13.67
CA ARG A 140 -5.11 9.30 12.87
C ARG A 140 -5.29 8.27 11.77
N PHE A 141 -4.23 7.92 11.03
CA PHE A 141 -4.29 6.86 10.01
C PHE A 141 -4.68 5.50 10.60
N GLN A 142 -4.17 5.14 11.76
CA GLN A 142 -4.55 3.92 12.46
C GLN A 142 -6.06 3.92 12.77
N ILE A 143 -6.57 5.00 13.33
CA ILE A 143 -7.99 5.14 13.70
C ILE A 143 -8.89 5.20 12.45
N GLN A 144 -8.49 5.90 11.39
CA GLN A 144 -9.26 5.91 10.13
C GLN A 144 -9.31 4.52 9.48
N HIS A 145 -8.25 3.73 9.63
CA HIS A 145 -8.28 2.33 9.21
C HIS A 145 -9.24 1.49 10.07
N GLN A 146 -9.28 1.74 11.38
CA GLN A 146 -10.24 1.08 12.27
C GLN A 146 -11.68 1.40 11.86
N TYR A 147 -11.99 2.66 11.54
CA TYR A 147 -13.28 3.04 10.95
C TYR A 147 -13.60 2.30 9.65
N LEU A 148 -12.61 2.21 8.77
CA LEU A 148 -12.77 1.53 7.47
C LEU A 148 -13.10 0.04 7.61
N VAL A 149 -12.58 -0.62 8.66
CA VAL A 149 -12.80 -2.04 8.92
C VAL A 149 -14.03 -2.29 9.76
N SER A 150 -14.22 -1.54 10.84
CA SER A 150 -15.25 -1.78 11.86
C SER A 150 -16.61 -1.16 11.50
N GLU A 151 -16.62 -0.14 10.65
CA GLU A 151 -17.80 0.70 10.37
C GLU A 151 -18.41 1.32 11.64
N ALA A 152 -17.62 1.44 12.73
CA ALA A 152 -18.07 1.98 13.99
C ALA A 152 -18.64 3.40 13.84
N GLN A 153 -19.62 3.74 14.67
CA GLN A 153 -20.24 5.08 14.63
C GLN A 153 -19.32 6.13 15.24
N GLN A 154 -18.57 5.77 16.28
CA GLN A 154 -17.59 6.63 16.94
C GLN A 154 -16.35 5.84 17.32
N ILE A 155 -15.17 6.47 17.16
CA ILE A 155 -13.90 5.93 17.70
C ILE A 155 -13.22 7.03 18.52
N ASP A 156 -12.89 6.68 19.76
CA ASP A 156 -12.19 7.55 20.70
C ASP A 156 -10.70 7.18 20.76
N LEU A 157 -9.84 8.18 20.74
CA LEU A 157 -8.45 8.03 21.17
C LEU A 157 -8.40 8.25 22.69
N VAL A 158 -8.01 7.23 23.42
CA VAL A 158 -7.88 7.29 24.89
C VAL A 158 -6.39 7.32 25.24
N VAL A 159 -5.95 8.44 25.77
CA VAL A 159 -4.55 8.65 26.16
C VAL A 159 -4.42 8.49 27.68
N TYR A 160 -3.53 7.62 28.12
CA TYR A 160 -3.28 7.38 29.53
C TYR A 160 -1.97 8.03 29.99
N ALA A 161 -2.06 8.90 30.98
CA ALA A 161 -0.90 9.45 31.69
C ALA A 161 -0.63 8.63 32.97
N HIS A 162 0.32 7.71 32.87
CA HIS A 162 0.66 6.77 33.94
C HIS A 162 1.18 7.45 35.23
N ASP A 163 1.78 8.63 35.09
CA ASP A 163 2.26 9.47 36.17
C ASP A 163 1.14 10.18 36.96
N LEU A 164 -0.02 10.36 36.34
CA LEU A 164 -1.20 10.96 36.96
C LEU A 164 -2.30 9.93 37.30
N ASP A 165 -2.17 8.71 36.83
CA ASP A 165 -3.23 7.68 36.82
C ASP A 165 -4.56 8.20 36.25
N LYS A 166 -4.50 8.88 35.09
CA LYS A 166 -5.65 9.51 34.45
C LYS A 166 -5.67 9.24 32.96
N ILE A 167 -6.88 9.22 32.40
CA ILE A 167 -7.11 9.20 30.97
C ILE A 167 -7.56 10.56 30.45
N LYS A 168 -7.30 10.79 29.16
CA LYS A 168 -7.90 11.83 28.35
C LYS A 168 -8.57 11.17 27.15
N ILE A 169 -9.80 11.54 26.86
CA ILE A 169 -10.58 11.03 25.72
C ILE A 169 -10.62 12.10 24.66
N ILE A 170 -10.22 11.77 23.44
CA ILE A 170 -10.26 12.64 22.27
C ILE A 170 -11.08 11.91 21.20
N PRO A 171 -12.34 12.32 20.96
CA PRO A 171 -13.14 11.75 19.88
C PRO A 171 -12.49 12.05 18.53
N ILE A 172 -12.26 11.03 17.71
CA ILE A 172 -11.70 11.19 16.38
C ILE A 172 -12.83 11.05 15.36
N PRO A 173 -13.14 12.09 14.57
CA PRO A 173 -14.20 11.99 13.57
C PRO A 173 -13.82 11.04 12.44
N SER A 174 -14.83 10.38 11.88
CA SER A 174 -14.68 9.57 10.66
C SER A 174 -14.36 10.48 9.46
N ASP A 175 -13.29 10.17 8.73
CA ASP A 175 -12.81 10.89 7.55
C ASP A 175 -12.86 9.96 6.33
N ARG A 176 -13.91 10.12 5.51
CA ARG A 176 -14.16 9.27 4.34
C ARG A 176 -13.08 9.44 3.26
N ASP A 177 -12.51 10.62 3.11
CA ASP A 177 -11.46 10.87 2.12
C ASP A 177 -10.16 10.16 2.53
N CYS A 178 -9.80 10.24 3.81
CA CYS A 178 -8.67 9.49 4.36
C CYS A 178 -8.88 7.97 4.25
N GLN A 179 -10.09 7.48 4.52
CA GLN A 179 -10.44 6.06 4.39
C GLN A 179 -10.38 5.58 2.93
N GLY A 180 -10.82 6.42 1.97
CA GLY A 180 -10.69 6.15 0.55
C GLY A 180 -9.23 6.01 0.13
N ALA A 181 -8.39 6.99 0.51
CA ALA A 181 -6.95 6.94 0.25
C ALA A 181 -6.26 5.73 0.90
N LEU A 182 -6.63 5.36 2.13
CA LEU A 182 -6.14 4.15 2.80
C LEU A 182 -6.48 2.90 2.00
N ARG A 183 -7.71 2.77 1.52
CA ARG A 183 -8.15 1.61 0.72
C ARG A 183 -7.35 1.50 -0.58
N GLU A 184 -7.20 2.59 -1.33
CA GLU A 184 -6.42 2.61 -2.57
C GLU A 184 -4.96 2.19 -2.34
N GLN A 185 -4.32 2.70 -1.28
CA GLN A 185 -2.94 2.34 -0.95
C GLN A 185 -2.82 0.89 -0.47
N TRP A 186 -3.82 0.36 0.24
CA TRP A 186 -3.86 -1.05 0.60
C TRP A 186 -4.06 -1.95 -0.63
N ASP A 187 -4.92 -1.58 -1.57
CA ASP A 187 -5.14 -2.32 -2.82
C ASP A 187 -3.84 -2.40 -3.63
N GLU A 188 -3.12 -1.28 -3.75
CA GLU A 188 -1.80 -1.23 -4.40
C GLU A 188 -0.77 -2.11 -3.68
N PHE A 189 -0.67 -2.00 -2.35
CA PHE A 189 0.25 -2.82 -1.55
C PHE A 189 -0.07 -4.31 -1.68
N TRP A 190 -1.36 -4.67 -1.61
CA TRP A 190 -1.82 -6.06 -1.70
C TRP A 190 -1.54 -6.67 -3.07
N HIS A 191 -1.59 -5.86 -4.13
CA HIS A 191 -1.16 -6.30 -5.45
C HIS A 191 0.30 -6.78 -5.44
N TYR A 192 1.23 -6.01 -4.85
CA TYR A 192 2.64 -6.44 -4.71
C TYR A 192 2.76 -7.69 -3.86
N TYR A 193 2.05 -7.74 -2.75
CA TYR A 193 2.08 -8.89 -1.84
C TYR A 193 1.62 -10.18 -2.52
N LEU A 194 0.51 -10.17 -3.22
CA LEU A 194 -0.08 -11.34 -3.89
C LEU A 194 0.70 -11.79 -5.13
N THR A 195 1.25 -10.85 -5.89
CA THR A 195 2.04 -11.16 -7.11
C THR A 195 3.48 -11.55 -6.80
N GLY A 196 3.95 -11.34 -5.57
CA GLY A 196 5.35 -11.53 -5.20
C GLY A 196 6.31 -10.54 -5.86
N THR A 197 5.79 -9.48 -6.48
CA THR A 197 6.62 -8.40 -7.04
C THR A 197 7.01 -7.42 -5.95
N LEU A 198 8.25 -6.90 -6.02
CA LEU A 198 8.70 -5.93 -5.02
C LEU A 198 8.12 -4.54 -5.32
N PRO A 199 7.54 -3.87 -4.32
CA PRO A 199 7.15 -2.47 -4.48
C PRO A 199 8.38 -1.57 -4.73
N PRO A 200 8.20 -0.37 -5.30
CA PRO A 200 9.28 0.59 -5.48
C PRO A 200 10.08 0.81 -4.18
N ALA A 201 11.41 0.82 -4.29
CA ALA A 201 12.27 1.03 -3.13
C ALA A 201 12.07 2.45 -2.56
N GLN A 202 11.89 2.53 -1.25
CA GLN A 202 11.93 3.79 -0.52
C GLN A 202 13.37 4.09 -0.06
N PRO A 203 13.71 5.33 0.28
CA PRO A 203 15.08 5.66 0.73
C PRO A 203 15.59 4.77 1.87
N ARG A 204 14.71 4.33 2.77
CA ARG A 204 15.04 3.44 3.89
C ARG A 204 15.31 1.98 3.47
N ASP A 205 14.94 1.59 2.25
CA ASP A 205 15.25 0.27 1.67
C ASP A 205 16.63 0.24 1.03
N ILE A 206 17.24 1.40 0.82
CA ILE A 206 18.51 1.55 0.11
C ILE A 206 19.63 1.69 1.14
N ARG A 207 20.54 0.72 1.13
CA ARG A 207 21.78 0.82 1.92
C ARG A 207 22.82 1.58 1.12
N GLU A 208 23.27 2.71 1.62
CA GLU A 208 24.42 3.41 1.06
C GLU A 208 25.70 2.59 1.34
N ILE A 209 26.41 2.22 0.28
CA ILE A 209 27.70 1.54 0.35
C ILE A 209 28.76 2.54 -0.12
N LYS A 210 29.70 2.86 0.75
CA LYS A 210 30.88 3.67 0.43
C LYS A 210 32.05 2.77 0.06
N ASP A 211 32.01 2.25 -1.16
CA ASP A 211 33.05 1.39 -1.72
C ASP A 211 33.59 2.03 -3.00
N GLN A 212 34.91 2.20 -3.08
CA GLN A 212 35.54 2.88 -4.20
C GLN A 212 35.49 2.06 -5.49
N GLU A 213 35.63 0.73 -5.39
CA GLU A 213 35.58 -0.13 -6.55
C GLU A 213 34.15 -0.24 -7.10
N LEU A 214 33.15 -0.36 -6.23
CA LEU A 214 31.75 -0.32 -6.64
C LEU A 214 31.41 1.01 -7.33
N ASN A 215 31.89 2.13 -6.79
CA ASN A 215 31.68 3.45 -7.41
C ASN A 215 32.30 3.51 -8.81
N ARG A 216 33.54 3.03 -8.98
CA ARG A 216 34.21 2.94 -10.29
C ARG A 216 33.40 2.11 -11.27
N LEU A 217 32.94 0.93 -10.87
CA LEU A 217 32.12 0.03 -11.70
C LEU A 217 30.78 0.65 -12.10
N LEU A 218 30.11 1.32 -11.17
CA LEU A 218 28.83 2.01 -11.45
C LEU A 218 29.01 3.16 -12.44
N LEU A 219 30.09 3.93 -12.33
CA LEU A 219 30.41 5.02 -13.27
C LEU A 219 30.72 4.46 -14.68
N GLU A 220 31.45 3.37 -14.76
CA GLU A 220 31.77 2.68 -16.03
C GLU A 220 30.49 2.10 -16.66
N TYR A 221 29.65 1.42 -15.85
CA TYR A 221 28.35 0.91 -16.31
C TYR A 221 27.45 2.02 -16.85
N ARG A 222 27.35 3.14 -16.15
CA ARG A 222 26.57 4.31 -16.61
C ARG A 222 27.07 4.83 -17.96
N LYS A 223 28.41 4.95 -18.12
CA LYS A 223 29.01 5.38 -19.38
C LYS A 223 28.66 4.43 -20.54
N VAL A 224 28.67 3.12 -20.29
CA VAL A 224 28.24 2.13 -21.31
C VAL A 224 26.77 2.27 -21.64
N CYS A 225 25.89 2.48 -20.65
CA CYS A 225 24.49 2.71 -20.89
C CYS A 225 24.22 3.96 -21.74
N ASP A 226 24.92 5.05 -21.47
CA ASP A 226 24.81 6.28 -22.23
C ASP A 226 25.26 6.05 -23.70
N GLN A 227 26.37 5.36 -23.93
CA GLN A 227 26.83 4.97 -25.27
C GLN A 227 25.81 4.08 -26.02
N MET A 228 25.22 3.11 -25.32
CA MET A 228 24.16 2.28 -25.91
C MET A 228 22.92 3.09 -26.29
N SER A 229 22.56 4.09 -25.50
CA SER A 229 21.45 5.01 -25.79
C SER A 229 21.75 5.83 -27.06
N ASP A 230 22.94 6.39 -27.14
CA ASP A 230 23.37 7.18 -28.30
C ASP A 230 23.42 6.34 -29.57
N LEU A 231 23.98 5.12 -29.50
CA LEU A 231 24.02 4.19 -30.62
C LEU A 231 22.62 3.78 -31.07
N LYS A 232 21.69 3.58 -30.12
CA LYS A 232 20.30 3.25 -30.44
C LYS A 232 19.59 4.43 -31.14
N SER A 233 19.80 5.65 -30.66
CA SER A 233 19.28 6.86 -31.29
C SER A 233 19.82 7.02 -32.73
N ASN A 234 21.15 6.84 -32.92
CA ASN A 234 21.78 6.89 -34.23
C ASN A 234 21.24 5.78 -35.15
N GLN A 235 21.00 4.57 -34.62
CA GLN A 235 20.40 3.47 -35.39
C GLN A 235 19.02 3.82 -35.88
N GLU A 236 18.16 4.40 -35.03
CA GLU A 236 16.81 4.79 -35.43
C GLU A 236 16.84 5.90 -36.49
N SER A 237 17.71 6.91 -36.34
CA SER A 237 17.88 7.95 -37.36
C SER A 237 18.32 7.38 -38.70
N LEU A 238 19.33 6.47 -38.70
CA LEU A 238 19.76 5.78 -39.92
C LEU A 238 18.65 4.93 -40.56
N LYS A 239 17.84 4.26 -39.77
CA LYS A 239 16.67 3.52 -40.25
C LYS A 239 15.68 4.43 -40.96
N GLU A 240 15.35 5.58 -40.37
CA GLU A 240 14.45 6.56 -40.96
C GLU A 240 14.97 7.03 -42.33
N ASP A 241 16.26 7.30 -42.43
CA ASP A 241 16.87 7.71 -43.71
C ASP A 241 16.87 6.57 -44.73
N ILE A 242 17.19 5.35 -44.35
CA ILE A 242 17.16 4.17 -45.21
C ILE A 242 15.72 3.88 -45.70
N PHE A 243 14.73 4.02 -44.81
CA PHE A 243 13.34 3.70 -45.15
C PHE A 243 12.73 4.66 -46.20
N LYS A 244 13.25 5.88 -46.34
CA LYS A 244 12.87 6.81 -47.39
C LYS A 244 13.13 6.23 -48.77
N TYR A 245 14.12 5.34 -48.94
CA TYR A 245 14.39 4.66 -50.20
C TYR A 245 13.45 3.48 -50.49
N ALA A 246 12.75 2.97 -49.49
CA ALA A 246 11.86 1.81 -49.58
C ALA A 246 10.36 2.20 -49.41
N ASP A 247 10.00 3.45 -49.65
CA ASP A 247 8.66 3.98 -49.41
C ASP A 247 7.59 3.28 -50.27
N GLU A 248 7.85 3.07 -51.56
CA GLU A 248 6.90 2.45 -52.48
C GLU A 248 7.19 0.96 -52.75
N SER A 249 8.45 0.51 -52.61
CA SER A 249 8.87 -0.86 -52.94
C SER A 249 10.04 -1.31 -52.06
N SER A 250 10.26 -2.63 -51.98
CA SER A 250 11.47 -3.18 -51.37
C SER A 250 12.68 -2.86 -52.22
N VAL A 251 13.79 -2.52 -51.61
CA VAL A 251 15.04 -2.15 -52.30
C VAL A 251 16.22 -2.99 -51.78
N SER A 252 17.23 -3.15 -52.60
CA SER A 252 18.45 -3.87 -52.22
C SER A 252 19.70 -3.09 -52.62
N CYS A 253 20.68 -3.03 -51.72
CA CYS A 253 21.99 -2.43 -51.96
C CYS A 253 23.05 -3.16 -51.13
N ASN A 254 24.20 -3.47 -51.76
CA ASN A 254 25.34 -4.15 -51.12
C ASN A 254 25.00 -5.42 -50.31
N GLY A 255 24.10 -6.25 -50.84
CA GLY A 255 23.69 -7.49 -50.15
C GLY A 255 22.74 -7.29 -48.98
N ILE A 256 22.29 -6.05 -48.69
CA ILE A 256 21.31 -5.72 -47.70
C ILE A 256 19.98 -5.43 -48.39
N VAL A 257 18.90 -6.07 -47.92
CA VAL A 257 17.56 -5.86 -48.43
C VAL A 257 16.72 -5.09 -47.41
N VAL A 258 16.07 -4.02 -47.84
CA VAL A 258 15.08 -3.29 -47.10
C VAL A 258 13.71 -3.67 -47.63
N GLU A 259 12.98 -4.47 -46.88
CA GLU A 259 11.66 -4.97 -47.27
C GLU A 259 10.56 -4.02 -46.81
N ARG A 260 9.69 -3.65 -47.76
CA ARG A 260 8.42 -3.00 -47.43
C ARG A 260 7.41 -4.06 -47.03
N VAL A 261 7.03 -4.10 -45.76
CA VAL A 261 6.08 -5.08 -45.24
C VAL A 261 4.79 -4.40 -44.83
N VAL A 262 3.68 -4.86 -45.41
CA VAL A 262 2.34 -4.39 -45.05
C VAL A 262 1.69 -5.46 -44.17
N ARG A 263 1.31 -5.10 -42.99
CA ARG A 263 0.55 -5.97 -42.08
C ARG A 263 -0.86 -5.44 -41.86
N LYS A 264 -1.80 -6.36 -41.84
CA LYS A 264 -3.18 -6.06 -41.43
C LYS A 264 -3.18 -5.58 -39.97
N GLY A 265 -3.88 -4.51 -39.65
CA GLY A 265 -3.98 -3.99 -38.28
C GLY A 265 -4.53 -5.04 -37.31
N ASN A 266 -4.11 -4.97 -36.07
CA ASN A 266 -4.66 -5.83 -35.02
C ASN A 266 -6.11 -5.47 -34.72
N VAL A 267 -6.89 -6.47 -34.30
CA VAL A 267 -8.23 -6.24 -33.78
C VAL A 267 -8.11 -5.65 -32.38
N ASP A 268 -8.85 -4.60 -32.09
CA ASP A 268 -9.00 -4.13 -30.70
C ASP A 268 -10.04 -4.99 -29.99
N TRP A 269 -9.52 -6.03 -29.32
CA TRP A 269 -10.37 -7.01 -28.63
C TRP A 269 -11.12 -6.43 -27.44
N LYS A 270 -10.63 -5.37 -26.82
CA LYS A 270 -11.30 -4.72 -25.69
C LYS A 270 -12.57 -4.03 -26.16
N GLU A 271 -12.44 -3.22 -27.21
CA GLU A 271 -13.58 -2.50 -27.81
C GLU A 271 -14.58 -3.48 -28.46
N LEU A 272 -14.07 -4.58 -29.04
CA LEU A 272 -14.91 -5.63 -29.63
C LEU A 272 -15.72 -6.41 -28.59
N CYS A 273 -15.16 -6.67 -27.40
CA CYS A 273 -15.87 -7.38 -26.31
C CYS A 273 -16.97 -6.53 -25.67
N GLU A 274 -16.87 -5.20 -25.75
CA GLU A 274 -17.89 -4.28 -25.24
C GLU A 274 -19.14 -4.26 -26.15
N ASP A 275 -18.99 -4.64 -27.43
CA ASP A 275 -20.08 -4.66 -28.43
C ASP A 275 -20.49 -6.12 -28.76
N GLN A 276 -21.49 -6.63 -28.07
CA GLN A 276 -21.86 -8.06 -28.01
C GLN A 276 -22.29 -8.75 -29.31
N GLN A 277 -22.11 -8.17 -30.52
CA GLN A 277 -22.48 -8.79 -31.81
C GLN A 277 -21.25 -8.99 -32.71
N LEU A 278 -20.65 -10.18 -32.62
CA LEU A 278 -19.47 -10.60 -33.42
C LEU A 278 -19.83 -11.00 -34.84
N HIS A 279 -20.14 -10.05 -35.71
CA HIS A 279 -20.24 -10.29 -37.15
C HIS A 279 -18.94 -9.82 -37.87
N ASP A 280 -18.50 -10.52 -38.92
CA ASP A 280 -17.23 -10.18 -39.64
C ASP A 280 -17.14 -8.71 -40.05
N SER A 281 -18.26 -8.09 -40.44
CA SER A 281 -18.32 -6.66 -40.75
C SER A 281 -18.04 -5.77 -39.51
N LEU A 282 -18.31 -6.27 -38.33
CA LEU A 282 -18.04 -5.58 -37.08
C LEU A 282 -16.55 -5.66 -36.72
N ILE A 283 -15.91 -6.82 -36.92
CA ILE A 283 -14.48 -7.01 -36.73
C ILE A 283 -13.67 -6.01 -37.57
N GLU A 284 -14.06 -5.80 -38.81
CA GLU A 284 -13.40 -4.82 -39.70
C GLU A 284 -13.58 -3.37 -39.21
N LYS A 285 -14.71 -3.03 -38.56
CA LYS A 285 -14.95 -1.70 -37.98
C LYS A 285 -13.97 -1.38 -36.85
N PHE A 286 -13.55 -2.38 -36.05
CA PHE A 286 -12.63 -2.22 -34.91
C PHE A 286 -11.18 -2.54 -35.27
N ARG A 287 -10.89 -2.85 -36.54
CA ARG A 287 -9.52 -3.09 -36.98
C ARG A 287 -8.72 -1.78 -36.99
N LYS A 288 -7.58 -1.79 -36.33
CA LYS A 288 -6.63 -0.67 -36.40
C LYS A 288 -6.14 -0.52 -37.82
N PRO A 289 -5.77 0.69 -38.23
CA PRO A 289 -5.21 0.92 -39.56
C PRO A 289 -4.04 -0.01 -39.86
N SER A 290 -3.89 -0.42 -41.10
CA SER A 290 -2.72 -1.19 -41.54
C SER A 290 -1.46 -0.39 -41.28
N THR A 291 -0.45 -1.03 -40.70
CA THR A 291 0.86 -0.41 -40.49
C THR A 291 1.85 -0.88 -41.53
N VAL A 292 2.65 0.03 -42.05
CA VAL A 292 3.78 -0.27 -42.93
C VAL A 292 5.04 -0.19 -42.07
N TYR A 293 5.91 -1.21 -42.14
CA TYR A 293 7.20 -1.17 -41.51
C TYR A 293 8.27 -1.74 -42.46
N HIS A 294 9.50 -1.35 -42.24
CA HIS A 294 10.64 -1.80 -43.03
C HIS A 294 11.51 -2.74 -42.18
N LYS A 295 12.03 -3.77 -42.81
CA LYS A 295 12.93 -4.74 -42.19
C LYS A 295 14.23 -4.80 -42.98
N ILE A 296 15.34 -4.74 -42.25
CA ILE A 296 16.71 -4.88 -42.80
C ILE A 296 17.15 -6.31 -42.54
N ARG A 297 17.61 -6.99 -43.60
CA ARG A 297 18.21 -8.34 -43.50
C ARG A 297 19.58 -8.33 -44.21
N ASN A 298 20.51 -9.04 -43.59
CA ASN A 298 21.79 -9.39 -44.22
C ASN A 298 21.60 -10.73 -44.93
N PHE A 299 22.13 -10.84 -46.13
CA PHE A 299 22.22 -12.09 -46.91
C PHE A 299 23.52 -12.81 -46.60
#